data_a149ea397cc68f2032eddc33cce78932
#
_entry.id   a149ea397cc68f2032eddc33cce78932
#
_cell.length_a   1.000
_cell.length_b   1.000
_cell.length_c   1.000
_cell.angle_alpha   90.00
_cell.angle_beta   90.00
_cell.angle_gamma   90.00
#
_symmetry.space_group_name_H-M   'P 1'
#
loop_
_entity.id
_entity.type
_entity.pdbx_description
1 polymer ?
#
loop_
_entity_poly.entity_id
_entity_poly.type
_entity_poly.pdbx_seq_one_letter_code
_entity_poly.pdbx_strand_id
1 'polypeptide(L)'
;MKKKTVSNSNAGRTSGENARGSSGITGADALEGNIGYRFSDRSLLTEALTHSSYSYEHGGQKICPCNERLEFLGDSVLSVIVSEYLFENYPDSPEGDLTRCRSELVCEQALAGYAASIGLGDCLRLGRGEEKSGGRTRPSLLCDAYEALLAAVYLDSGAGDAGKRAVSGYVMPSVIERLGGMLTGRPV
;
A
#
# COMPACT_ATOMS: atom_id res chain seq x y z
N MET A 1 -57.89 -47.83 24.04
CA MET A 1 -56.50 -47.32 23.95
C MET A 1 -56.25 -46.80 22.52
N LYS A 2 -56.31 -45.51 22.31
CA LYS A 2 -56.20 -44.91 20.97
C LYS A 2 -54.83 -44.16 20.88
N LYS A 3 -53.94 -44.60 19.97
CA LYS A 3 -52.70 -43.90 19.61
C LYS A 3 -53.08 -42.73 18.73
N LYS A 4 -52.61 -41.51 19.10
CA LYS A 4 -52.57 -40.30 18.23
C LYS A 4 -51.20 -40.17 17.65
N THR A 5 -51.12 -40.22 16.34
CA THR A 5 -49.97 -39.82 15.53
C THR A 5 -50.02 -38.32 15.33
N VAL A 6 -48.91 -37.61 15.63
CA VAL A 6 -48.76 -36.18 15.33
C VAL A 6 -47.73 -36.08 14.23
N SER A 7 -48.14 -35.58 13.08
CA SER A 7 -47.28 -35.21 11.95
C SER A 7 -46.65 -33.84 12.19
N ASN A 8 -45.33 -33.78 12.13
CA ASN A 8 -44.59 -32.55 12.27
C ASN A 8 -44.03 -32.13 10.87
N SER A 9 -44.66 -31.11 10.30
CA SER A 9 -44.19 -30.48 9.07
C SER A 9 -43.28 -29.29 9.44
N ASN A 10 -41.99 -29.48 9.29
CA ASN A 10 -41.01 -28.44 9.51
C ASN A 10 -40.65 -27.79 8.16
N ALA A 11 -41.18 -26.59 7.91
CA ALA A 11 -40.84 -25.77 6.77
C ALA A 11 -39.55 -25.02 7.08
N GLY A 12 -38.48 -25.33 6.35
CA GLY A 12 -37.21 -24.69 6.47
C GLY A 12 -37.27 -23.21 6.08
N ARG A 13 -36.85 -22.33 6.98
CA ARG A 13 -36.47 -20.98 6.68
C ARG A 13 -34.98 -20.97 6.38
N THR A 14 -34.61 -20.78 5.13
CA THR A 14 -33.26 -20.46 4.70
C THR A 14 -32.96 -19.00 5.06
N SER A 15 -32.17 -18.86 6.10
CA SER A 15 -31.56 -17.55 6.46
C SER A 15 -30.55 -17.20 5.39
N GLY A 16 -30.79 -16.11 4.64
CA GLY A 16 -29.84 -15.52 3.75
C GLY A 16 -28.69 -14.92 4.57
N GLU A 17 -27.56 -15.59 4.65
CA GLU A 17 -26.34 -15.02 5.16
C GLU A 17 -25.75 -14.06 4.12
N ASN A 18 -25.64 -12.82 4.56
CA ASN A 18 -25.10 -11.68 3.83
C ASN A 18 -23.66 -11.94 3.39
N ALA A 19 -23.46 -12.15 2.11
CA ALA A 19 -22.16 -12.05 1.44
C ALA A 19 -21.72 -10.58 1.38
N ARG A 20 -21.16 -10.05 2.47
CA ARG A 20 -20.45 -8.77 2.52
C ARG A 20 -19.08 -8.97 3.17
N GLY A 21 -18.24 -9.79 2.57
CA GLY A 21 -16.91 -10.09 3.06
C GLY A 21 -15.87 -10.33 1.97
N SER A 22 -16.21 -10.22 0.67
CA SER A 22 -15.30 -10.67 -0.39
C SER A 22 -14.56 -9.56 -1.16
N SER A 23 -14.83 -8.26 -0.91
CA SER A 23 -14.16 -7.20 -1.68
C SER A 23 -12.70 -6.95 -1.25
N GLY A 24 -12.31 -7.28 -0.04
CA GLY A 24 -10.94 -7.08 0.45
C GLY A 24 -9.91 -8.07 -0.10
N ILE A 25 -10.33 -9.31 -0.38
CA ILE A 25 -9.43 -10.36 -0.88
C ILE A 25 -9.10 -10.14 -2.35
N THR A 26 -10.09 -9.76 -3.15
CA THR A 26 -9.92 -9.50 -4.59
C THR A 26 -9.10 -8.24 -4.86
N GLY A 27 -9.22 -7.19 -4.05
CA GLY A 27 -8.43 -5.97 -4.18
C GLY A 27 -6.93 -6.20 -3.87
N ALA A 28 -6.62 -6.95 -2.82
CA ALA A 28 -5.24 -7.28 -2.45
C ALA A 28 -4.57 -8.18 -3.51
N ASP A 29 -5.28 -9.16 -4.08
CA ASP A 29 -4.73 -10.02 -5.13
C ASP A 29 -4.47 -9.24 -6.42
N ALA A 30 -5.34 -8.29 -6.77
CA ALA A 30 -5.12 -7.39 -7.89
C ALA A 30 -3.91 -6.48 -7.66
N LEU A 31 -3.76 -5.94 -6.45
CA LEU A 31 -2.61 -5.11 -6.08
C LEU A 31 -1.29 -5.89 -6.18
N GLU A 32 -1.23 -7.12 -5.64
CA GLU A 32 -0.06 -7.99 -5.79
C GLU A 32 0.31 -8.21 -7.27
N GLY A 33 -0.70 -8.37 -8.14
CA GLY A 33 -0.51 -8.45 -9.58
C GLY A 33 0.06 -7.17 -10.20
N ASN A 34 -0.45 -6.01 -9.78
CA ASN A 34 -0.02 -4.70 -10.29
C ASN A 34 1.41 -4.35 -9.88
N ILE A 35 1.83 -4.75 -8.66
CA ILE A 35 3.20 -4.51 -8.18
C ILE A 35 4.18 -5.63 -8.57
N GLY A 36 3.70 -6.75 -9.12
CA GLY A 36 4.54 -7.89 -9.46
C GLY A 36 5.18 -8.60 -8.27
N TYR A 37 4.61 -8.43 -7.06
CA TYR A 37 5.12 -9.01 -5.81
C TYR A 37 4.02 -9.77 -5.08
N ARG A 38 4.31 -11.00 -4.65
CA ARG A 38 3.41 -11.82 -3.83
C ARG A 38 3.94 -11.90 -2.40
N PHE A 39 3.11 -11.50 -1.45
CA PHE A 39 3.46 -11.55 -0.04
C PHE A 39 3.42 -12.98 0.51
N SER A 40 4.49 -13.35 1.19
CA SER A 40 4.57 -14.55 2.03
C SER A 40 3.80 -14.35 3.33
N ASP A 41 3.94 -13.18 3.94
CA ASP A 41 3.14 -12.75 5.09
C ASP A 41 2.13 -11.67 4.68
N ARG A 42 0.91 -12.08 4.39
CA ARG A 42 -0.19 -11.16 4.02
C ARG A 42 -0.65 -10.24 5.16
N SER A 43 -0.20 -10.47 6.39
CA SER A 43 -0.49 -9.54 7.49
C SER A 43 0.22 -8.21 7.29
N LEU A 44 1.45 -8.20 6.74
CA LEU A 44 2.18 -6.98 6.38
C LEU A 44 1.45 -6.16 5.32
N LEU A 45 0.93 -6.82 4.28
CA LEU A 45 0.11 -6.13 3.27
C LEU A 45 -1.16 -5.55 3.89
N THR A 46 -1.84 -6.32 4.75
CA THR A 46 -3.05 -5.85 5.43
C THR A 46 -2.77 -4.65 6.32
N GLU A 47 -1.67 -4.64 7.06
CA GLU A 47 -1.23 -3.52 7.90
C GLU A 47 -0.93 -2.29 7.03
N ALA A 48 -0.16 -2.44 5.94
CA ALA A 48 0.17 -1.36 5.02
C ALA A 48 -1.07 -0.70 4.39
N LEU A 49 -2.12 -1.47 4.12
CA LEU A 49 -3.37 -0.98 3.55
C LEU A 49 -4.34 -0.42 4.60
N THR A 50 -4.04 -0.50 5.89
CA THR A 50 -4.92 -0.09 6.97
C THR A 50 -4.56 1.31 7.47
N HIS A 51 -5.40 2.29 7.19
CA HIS A 51 -5.24 3.64 7.72
C HIS A 51 -5.62 3.69 9.22
N SER A 52 -5.04 4.63 9.96
CA SER A 52 -5.28 4.79 11.42
C SER A 52 -6.73 5.00 11.78
N SER A 53 -7.52 5.67 10.94
CA SER A 53 -8.97 5.84 11.15
C SER A 53 -9.73 4.51 11.17
N TYR A 54 -9.36 3.55 10.32
CA TYR A 54 -9.94 2.20 10.34
C TYR A 54 -9.52 1.44 11.59
N SER A 55 -8.24 1.48 11.91
CA SER A 55 -7.70 0.88 13.12
C SER A 55 -8.44 1.36 14.37
N TYR A 56 -8.64 2.67 14.48
CA TYR A 56 -9.34 3.28 15.62
C TYR A 56 -10.78 2.75 15.78
N GLU A 57 -11.53 2.64 14.67
CA GLU A 57 -12.90 2.10 14.69
C GLU A 57 -12.96 0.60 15.01
N HIS A 58 -11.83 -0.13 14.88
CA HIS A 58 -11.75 -1.60 15.04
C HIS A 58 -10.88 -2.03 16.22
N GLY A 59 -10.82 -1.25 17.28
CA GLY A 59 -10.17 -1.60 18.55
C GLY A 59 -8.76 -1.05 18.72
N GLY A 60 -8.29 -0.23 17.80
CA GLY A 60 -7.00 0.46 17.86
C GLY A 60 -5.81 -0.43 17.53
N GLN A 61 -4.60 0.15 17.55
CA GLN A 61 -3.32 -0.43 17.13
C GLN A 61 -3.01 -1.83 17.69
N LYS A 62 -3.45 -2.15 18.92
CA LYS A 62 -3.18 -3.45 19.54
C LYS A 62 -3.99 -4.60 18.92
N ILE A 63 -5.17 -4.28 18.35
CA ILE A 63 -6.11 -5.27 17.80
C ILE A 63 -6.09 -5.22 16.28
N CYS A 64 -5.99 -4.02 15.73
CA CYS A 64 -5.96 -3.77 14.30
C CYS A 64 -4.79 -2.81 13.98
N PRO A 65 -3.57 -3.31 13.75
CA PRO A 65 -2.42 -2.48 13.39
C PRO A 65 -2.71 -1.61 12.16
N CYS A 66 -2.16 -0.40 12.13
CA CYS A 66 -2.25 0.51 11.01
C CYS A 66 -0.88 0.85 10.41
N ASN A 67 -0.90 1.50 9.28
CA ASN A 67 0.25 1.73 8.40
C ASN A 67 1.32 2.71 8.92
N GLU A 68 1.05 3.52 9.94
CA GLU A 68 1.95 4.60 10.39
C GLU A 68 3.40 4.14 10.68
N ARG A 69 3.59 2.95 11.25
CA ARG A 69 4.93 2.44 11.52
C ARG A 69 5.64 1.91 10.27
N LEU A 70 4.88 1.35 9.35
CA LEU A 70 5.39 0.92 8.06
C LEU A 70 5.72 2.13 7.18
N GLU A 71 4.89 3.17 7.16
CA GLU A 71 5.15 4.46 6.52
C GLU A 71 6.51 5.03 6.96
N PHE A 72 6.73 5.17 8.28
CA PHE A 72 8.02 5.65 8.82
C PHE A 72 9.23 4.86 8.30
N LEU A 73 9.11 3.53 8.22
CA LEU A 73 10.19 2.69 7.69
C LEU A 73 10.31 2.84 6.16
N GLY A 74 9.18 2.93 5.46
CA GLY A 74 9.12 3.00 4.01
C GLY A 74 9.74 4.27 3.45
N ASP A 75 9.47 5.43 4.05
CA ASP A 75 10.14 6.69 3.72
C ASP A 75 11.66 6.54 3.76
N SER A 76 12.18 5.98 4.85
CA SER A 76 13.63 5.76 5.03
C SER A 76 14.21 4.81 3.97
N VAL A 77 13.54 3.69 3.71
CA VAL A 77 13.97 2.69 2.70
C VAL A 77 13.97 3.31 1.30
N LEU A 78 12.90 4.02 0.94
CA LEU A 78 12.77 4.69 -0.35
C LEU A 78 13.86 5.76 -0.52
N SER A 79 14.07 6.59 0.50
CA SER A 79 15.10 7.63 0.51
C SER A 79 16.50 7.06 0.27
N VAL A 80 16.84 5.92 0.88
CA VAL A 80 18.13 5.23 0.66
C VAL A 80 18.24 4.72 -0.77
N ILE A 81 17.22 4.02 -1.28
CA ILE A 81 17.23 3.43 -2.63
C ILE A 81 17.40 4.52 -3.70
N VAL A 82 16.63 5.60 -3.60
CA VAL A 82 16.73 6.73 -4.56
C VAL A 82 18.06 7.44 -4.44
N SER A 83 18.60 7.61 -3.22
CA SER A 83 19.91 8.24 -3.02
C SER A 83 21.05 7.40 -3.59
N GLU A 84 21.05 6.08 -3.34
CA GLU A 84 22.02 5.14 -3.93
C GLU A 84 21.99 5.24 -5.46
N TYR A 85 20.81 5.18 -6.06
CA TYR A 85 20.65 5.29 -7.51
C TYR A 85 21.20 6.61 -8.07
N LEU A 86 20.84 7.75 -7.47
CA LEU A 86 21.31 9.06 -7.91
C LEU A 86 22.83 9.19 -7.77
N PHE A 87 23.38 8.72 -6.66
CA PHE A 87 24.82 8.75 -6.39
C PHE A 87 25.62 7.93 -7.42
N GLU A 88 25.15 6.74 -7.76
CA GLU A 88 25.82 5.84 -8.69
C GLU A 88 25.71 6.29 -10.16
N ASN A 89 24.57 6.85 -10.55
CA ASN A 89 24.29 7.16 -11.96
C ASN A 89 24.60 8.63 -12.34
N TYR A 90 24.83 9.50 -11.35
CA TYR A 90 25.13 10.92 -11.57
C TYR A 90 26.39 11.37 -10.80
N PRO A 91 27.57 10.74 -11.04
CA PRO A 91 28.78 10.97 -10.25
C PRO A 91 29.32 12.40 -10.36
N ASP A 92 29.04 13.12 -11.46
CA ASP A 92 29.49 14.46 -11.70
C ASP A 92 28.53 15.55 -11.17
N SER A 93 27.36 15.14 -10.62
CA SER A 93 26.36 16.07 -10.11
C SER A 93 26.73 16.58 -8.72
N PRO A 94 26.62 17.89 -8.46
CA PRO A 94 26.80 18.44 -7.12
C PRO A 94 25.76 17.89 -6.13
N GLU A 95 26.11 17.81 -4.84
CA GLU A 95 25.23 17.34 -3.77
C GLU A 95 23.86 18.03 -3.78
N GLY A 96 23.84 19.36 -3.95
CA GLY A 96 22.59 20.14 -3.98
C GLY A 96 21.65 19.72 -5.11
N ASP A 97 22.17 19.32 -6.28
CA ASP A 97 21.36 18.81 -7.39
C ASP A 97 20.81 17.41 -7.08
N LEU A 98 21.63 16.53 -6.49
CA LEU A 98 21.18 15.20 -6.05
C LEU A 98 20.08 15.30 -4.99
N THR A 99 20.25 16.18 -4.00
CA THR A 99 19.26 16.41 -2.94
C THR A 99 17.94 16.96 -3.51
N ARG A 100 18.02 17.90 -4.46
CA ARG A 100 16.83 18.43 -5.12
C ARG A 100 16.12 17.35 -5.95
N CYS A 101 16.84 16.60 -6.76
CA CYS A 101 16.28 15.50 -7.55
C CYS A 101 15.58 14.47 -6.65
N ARG A 102 16.24 14.04 -5.57
CA ARG A 102 15.62 13.13 -4.60
C ARG A 102 14.31 13.71 -4.07
N SER A 103 14.31 14.96 -3.59
CA SER A 103 13.12 15.59 -3.02
C SER A 103 11.96 15.66 -4.02
N GLU A 104 12.22 15.88 -5.30
CA GLU A 104 11.19 15.90 -6.34
C GLU A 104 10.67 14.49 -6.70
N LEU A 105 11.50 13.45 -6.55
CA LEU A 105 11.16 12.05 -6.84
C LEU A 105 10.33 11.40 -5.73
N VAL A 106 10.54 11.80 -4.47
CA VAL A 106 9.89 11.19 -3.30
C VAL A 106 8.93 12.16 -2.59
N CYS A 107 8.52 13.26 -3.22
CA CYS A 107 7.51 14.14 -2.64
C CYS A 107 6.11 13.51 -2.63
N GLU A 108 5.23 14.00 -1.75
CA GLU A 108 3.85 13.55 -1.61
C GLU A 108 3.14 13.37 -2.96
N GLN A 109 3.26 14.38 -3.86
CA GLN A 109 2.59 14.31 -5.17
C GLN A 109 3.14 13.21 -6.08
N ALA A 110 4.46 12.95 -6.02
CA ALA A 110 5.06 11.88 -6.80
C ALA A 110 4.58 10.52 -6.29
N LEU A 111 4.65 10.30 -4.97
CA LEU A 111 4.26 9.03 -4.35
C LEU A 111 2.76 8.78 -4.49
N ALA A 112 1.91 9.81 -4.35
CA ALA A 112 0.49 9.69 -4.63
C ALA A 112 0.21 9.33 -6.09
N GLY A 113 1.00 9.85 -7.04
CA GLY A 113 0.92 9.45 -8.46
C GLY A 113 1.28 7.98 -8.68
N TYR A 114 2.35 7.49 -8.07
CA TYR A 114 2.73 6.07 -8.12
C TYR A 114 1.66 5.18 -7.49
N ALA A 115 1.14 5.57 -6.31
CA ALA A 115 0.04 4.89 -5.65
C ALA A 115 -1.21 4.77 -6.52
N ALA A 116 -1.59 5.86 -7.19
CA ALA A 116 -2.73 5.90 -8.08
C ALA A 116 -2.54 4.98 -9.31
N SER A 117 -1.34 4.94 -9.87
CA SER A 117 -1.02 4.11 -11.05
C SER A 117 -1.21 2.61 -10.81
N ILE A 118 -1.08 2.16 -9.57
CA ILE A 118 -1.27 0.76 -9.17
C ILE A 118 -2.65 0.47 -8.55
N GLY A 119 -3.53 1.47 -8.47
CA GLY A 119 -4.85 1.32 -7.87
C GLY A 119 -4.84 1.15 -6.36
N LEU A 120 -3.80 1.66 -5.65
CA LEU A 120 -3.63 1.49 -4.21
C LEU A 120 -4.81 2.03 -3.41
N GLY A 121 -5.38 3.18 -3.83
CA GLY A 121 -6.50 3.83 -3.16
C GLY A 121 -7.72 2.93 -3.01
N ASP A 122 -8.02 2.09 -4.02
CA ASP A 122 -9.16 1.17 -3.99
C ASP A 122 -8.96 0.03 -2.97
N CYS A 123 -7.71 -0.23 -2.60
CA CYS A 123 -7.35 -1.29 -1.65
C CYS A 123 -7.32 -0.81 -0.20
N LEU A 124 -7.37 0.51 0.06
CA LEU A 124 -7.25 1.07 1.40
C LEU A 124 -8.42 0.68 2.31
N ARG A 125 -8.10 0.39 3.55
CA ARG A 125 -9.06 0.19 4.64
C ARG A 125 -9.16 1.49 5.43
N LEU A 126 -10.25 2.21 5.20
CA LEU A 126 -10.52 3.53 5.78
C LEU A 126 -11.64 3.46 6.81
N GLY A 127 -11.57 4.28 7.84
CA GLY A 127 -12.70 4.54 8.73
C GLY A 127 -13.81 5.30 7.98
N ARG A 128 -15.02 5.24 8.49
CA ARG A 128 -16.23 5.82 7.86
C ARG A 128 -16.11 7.30 7.54
N GLY A 129 -15.41 8.06 8.40
CA GLY A 129 -15.16 9.47 8.20
C GLY A 129 -14.29 9.74 7.00
N GLU A 130 -13.12 9.07 6.93
CA GLU A 130 -12.18 9.17 5.83
C GLU A 130 -12.76 8.69 4.50
N GLU A 131 -13.51 7.58 4.52
CA GLU A 131 -14.20 7.07 3.34
C GLU A 131 -15.16 8.12 2.75
N LYS A 132 -15.98 8.76 3.61
CA LYS A 132 -16.95 9.77 3.19
C LYS A 132 -16.30 11.07 2.69
N SER A 133 -15.12 11.41 3.20
CA SER A 133 -14.38 12.62 2.81
C SER A 133 -13.51 12.44 1.58
N GLY A 134 -13.59 11.28 0.88
CA GLY A 134 -12.80 11.01 -0.31
C GLY A 134 -11.35 10.61 -0.03
N GLY A 135 -11.09 9.98 1.13
CA GLY A 135 -9.74 9.58 1.56
C GLY A 135 -9.02 8.71 0.55
N ARG A 136 -9.73 7.85 -0.22
CA ARG A 136 -9.13 6.96 -1.24
C ARG A 136 -8.34 7.67 -2.33
N THR A 137 -8.65 8.93 -2.59
CA THR A 137 -7.99 9.76 -3.63
C THR A 137 -7.19 10.91 -3.04
N ARG A 138 -7.11 11.01 -1.72
CA ARG A 138 -6.36 12.07 -1.03
C ARG A 138 -4.86 11.82 -1.17
N PRO A 139 -4.08 12.81 -1.71
CA PRO A 139 -2.65 12.61 -1.96
C PRO A 139 -1.86 12.19 -0.73
N SER A 140 -2.09 12.80 0.43
CA SER A 140 -1.37 12.44 1.66
C SER A 140 -1.62 10.99 2.08
N LEU A 141 -2.88 10.51 2.07
CA LEU A 141 -3.20 9.13 2.42
C LEU A 141 -2.61 8.11 1.42
N LEU A 142 -2.56 8.48 0.15
CA LEU A 142 -1.96 7.66 -0.90
C LEU A 142 -0.44 7.60 -0.75
N CYS A 143 0.21 8.73 -0.40
CA CYS A 143 1.63 8.81 -0.10
C CYS A 143 1.98 7.89 1.07
N ASP A 144 1.34 8.08 2.22
CA ASP A 144 1.58 7.31 3.45
C ASP A 144 1.40 5.80 3.22
N ALA A 145 0.32 5.43 2.52
CA ALA A 145 0.04 4.03 2.19
C ALA A 145 1.04 3.44 1.19
N TYR A 146 1.56 4.25 0.25
CA TYR A 146 2.59 3.80 -0.69
C TYR A 146 3.91 3.53 0.03
N GLU A 147 4.35 4.42 0.90
CA GLU A 147 5.53 4.21 1.74
C GLU A 147 5.36 2.97 2.62
N ALA A 148 4.20 2.82 3.25
CA ALA A 148 3.89 1.63 4.05
C ALA A 148 3.92 0.33 3.22
N LEU A 149 3.44 0.36 1.98
CA LEU A 149 3.53 -0.77 1.05
C LEU A 149 4.99 -1.13 0.73
N LEU A 150 5.85 -0.13 0.50
CA LEU A 150 7.28 -0.37 0.26
C LEU A 150 7.96 -1.01 1.48
N ALA A 151 7.64 -0.55 2.70
CA ALA A 151 8.13 -1.17 3.93
C ALA A 151 7.64 -2.61 4.08
N ALA A 152 6.38 -2.89 3.75
CA ALA A 152 5.82 -4.23 3.79
C ALA A 152 6.57 -5.18 2.84
N VAL A 153 6.84 -4.76 1.60
CA VAL A 153 7.67 -5.51 0.64
C VAL A 153 9.09 -5.72 1.17
N TYR A 154 9.69 -4.66 1.73
CA TYR A 154 11.03 -4.71 2.32
C TYR A 154 11.15 -5.77 3.42
N LEU A 155 10.19 -5.80 4.34
CA LEU A 155 10.19 -6.73 5.48
C LEU A 155 9.89 -8.16 5.04
N ASP A 156 8.88 -8.35 4.17
CA ASP A 156 8.45 -9.66 3.70
C ASP A 156 9.52 -10.38 2.87
N SER A 157 10.33 -9.63 2.14
CA SER A 157 11.45 -10.16 1.35
C SER A 157 12.74 -10.40 2.14
N GLY A 158 12.73 -10.22 3.48
CA GLY A 158 13.84 -10.53 4.38
C GLY A 158 14.69 -9.34 4.79
N ALA A 159 14.23 -8.11 4.52
CA ALA A 159 14.92 -6.85 4.87
C ALA A 159 16.38 -6.76 4.34
N GLY A 160 17.15 -5.79 4.80
CA GLY A 160 18.55 -5.61 4.37
C GLY A 160 18.68 -5.55 2.84
N ASP A 161 19.68 -6.19 2.28
CA ASP A 161 19.94 -6.16 0.82
C ASP A 161 18.86 -6.87 -0.01
N ALA A 162 18.24 -7.92 0.53
CA ALA A 162 17.14 -8.60 -0.13
C ALA A 162 15.93 -7.68 -0.22
N GLY A 163 15.58 -7.02 0.88
CA GLY A 163 14.50 -6.05 0.94
C GLY A 163 14.74 -4.85 0.02
N LYS A 164 15.93 -4.28 0.03
CA LYS A 164 16.27 -3.19 -0.89
C LYS A 164 16.12 -3.60 -2.36
N ARG A 165 16.61 -4.77 -2.75
CA ARG A 165 16.46 -5.26 -4.13
C ARG A 165 15.00 -5.46 -4.53
N ALA A 166 14.16 -6.01 -3.65
CA ALA A 166 12.75 -6.21 -3.92
C ALA A 166 12.02 -4.87 -4.15
N VAL A 167 12.24 -3.89 -3.25
CA VAL A 167 11.65 -2.54 -3.37
C VAL A 167 12.18 -1.82 -4.60
N SER A 168 13.51 -1.85 -4.84
CA SER A 168 14.15 -1.21 -5.99
C SER A 168 13.59 -1.75 -7.31
N GLY A 169 13.45 -3.07 -7.43
CA GLY A 169 12.88 -3.69 -8.64
C GLY A 169 11.48 -3.20 -8.97
N TYR A 170 10.71 -2.86 -7.96
CA TYR A 170 9.35 -2.34 -8.11
C TYR A 170 9.32 -0.82 -8.35
N VAL A 171 10.06 -0.03 -7.55
CA VAL A 171 9.94 1.43 -7.53
C VAL A 171 10.75 2.12 -8.63
N MET A 172 11.91 1.57 -8.98
CA MET A 172 12.86 2.25 -9.88
C MET A 172 12.34 2.51 -11.29
N PRO A 173 11.51 1.66 -11.93
CA PRO A 173 10.95 2.00 -13.23
C PRO A 173 10.22 3.35 -13.24
N SER A 174 9.37 3.61 -12.26
CA SER A 174 8.62 4.87 -12.13
C SER A 174 9.53 6.06 -11.78
N VAL A 175 10.53 5.84 -10.93
CA VAL A 175 11.53 6.85 -10.57
C VAL A 175 12.35 7.27 -11.79
N ILE A 176 12.83 6.30 -12.60
CA ILE A 176 13.64 6.57 -13.80
C ILE A 176 12.81 7.31 -14.86
N GLU A 177 11.56 6.90 -15.08
CA GLU A 177 10.64 7.56 -16.00
C GLU A 177 10.45 9.04 -15.62
N ARG A 178 10.17 9.31 -14.34
CA ARG A 178 10.01 10.67 -13.82
C ARG A 178 11.29 11.48 -13.93
N LEU A 179 12.44 10.89 -13.62
CA LEU A 179 13.75 11.53 -13.71
C LEU A 179 14.10 11.91 -15.16
N GLY A 180 13.78 11.04 -16.13
CA GLY A 180 13.95 11.35 -17.56
C GLY A 180 13.17 12.60 -17.99
N GLY A 181 11.94 12.77 -17.49
CA GLY A 181 11.15 13.98 -17.71
C GLY A 181 11.77 15.25 -17.10
N MET A 182 12.49 15.13 -15.99
CA MET A 182 13.15 16.26 -15.30
C MET A 182 14.45 16.69 -16.00
N LEU A 183 15.21 15.76 -16.56
CA LEU A 183 16.51 16.03 -17.19
C LEU A 183 16.37 16.53 -18.64
N THR A 184 15.32 16.11 -19.35
CA THR A 184 15.04 16.58 -20.73
C THR A 184 14.61 18.05 -20.80
N GLY A 185 14.23 18.66 -19.68
CA GLY A 185 13.87 20.08 -19.58
C GLY A 185 15.04 21.04 -19.30
N ARG A 186 16.29 20.57 -19.20
CA ARG A 186 17.47 21.42 -19.05
C ARG A 186 18.15 21.62 -20.40
N PRO A 187 18.25 22.87 -20.92
CA PRO A 187 19.19 23.16 -21.99
C PRO A 187 20.62 22.94 -21.44
N VAL A 188 21.42 22.22 -22.20
CA VAL A 188 22.85 22.03 -22.02
C VAL A 188 23.56 23.37 -22.14
#